data_c50c772fd41fc7cde50d7ca5ff13b170
#
_entry.id   c50c772fd41fc7cde50d7ca5ff13b170
#
_cell.length_a   1.000
_cell.length_b   1.000
_cell.length_c   1.000
_cell.angle_alpha   90.00
_cell.angle_beta   90.00
_cell.angle_gamma   90.00
#
_symmetry.space_group_name_H-M   'P 1'
#
loop_
_entity.id
_entity.type
_entity.pdbx_description
1 polymer ?
#
loop_
_entity_poly.entity_id
_entity_poly.type
_entity_poly.pdbx_seq_one_letter_code
_entity_poly.pdbx_strand_id
1 'polypeptide(L)' 'MHEVVCDLAGVPADALTVDALARLRLALGRLGYELRLEHLSAELLELVELAGLNATLAV' A
#
# COMPACT_ATOMS: atom_id res chain seq x y z
N MET A 1 5.98 18.01 2.19
CA MET A 1 5.89 16.55 2.21
C MET A 1 5.39 16.05 0.88
N HIS A 2 6.02 15.01 0.35
CA HIS A 2 5.67 14.46 -0.95
C HIS A 2 4.88 13.17 -0.81
N GLU A 3 3.98 12.94 -1.75
CA GLU A 3 3.15 11.74 -1.77
C GLU A 3 3.50 10.92 -3.01
N VAL A 4 3.66 9.61 -2.82
CA VAL A 4 3.86 8.66 -3.92
C VAL A 4 2.58 7.85 -4.08
N VAL A 5 2.02 7.87 -5.27
CA VAL A 5 0.78 7.15 -5.58
C VAL A 5 1.13 5.81 -6.21
N CYS A 6 0.56 4.74 -5.68
CA CYS A 6 0.74 3.40 -6.20
C CYS A 6 -0.62 2.86 -6.68
N ASP A 7 -0.75 2.62 -7.97
CA ASP A 7 -1.97 2.08 -8.56
C ASP A 7 -1.91 0.54 -8.48
N LEU A 8 -2.87 -0.03 -7.78
CA LEU A 8 -2.94 -1.47 -7.55
C LEU A 8 -3.99 -2.19 -8.39
N ALA A 9 -4.49 -1.54 -9.43
CA ALA A 9 -5.44 -2.18 -10.34
C ALA A 9 -4.83 -3.44 -10.94
N GLY A 10 -5.54 -4.57 -10.80
CA GLY A 10 -5.10 -5.85 -11.34
C GLY A 10 -4.00 -6.54 -10.55
N VAL A 11 -3.58 -5.98 -9.41
CA VAL A 11 -2.54 -6.58 -8.57
C VAL A 11 -3.16 -7.69 -7.71
N PRO A 12 -2.52 -8.88 -7.62
CA PRO A 12 -3.05 -9.98 -6.82
C PRO A 12 -3.12 -9.64 -5.33
N ALA A 13 -4.17 -10.13 -4.67
CA ALA A 13 -4.34 -10.00 -3.23
C ALA A 13 -3.66 -11.19 -2.53
N ASP A 14 -2.36 -11.11 -2.34
CA ASP A 14 -1.60 -12.17 -1.68
C ASP A 14 -0.55 -11.60 -0.71
N ALA A 15 0.07 -12.50 0.04
CA ALA A 15 1.04 -12.13 1.05
C ALA A 15 2.28 -11.46 0.48
N LEU A 16 2.70 -11.85 -0.73
CA LEU A 16 3.86 -11.26 -1.39
C LEU A 16 3.61 -9.79 -1.72
N THR A 17 2.41 -9.51 -2.22
CA THR A 17 2.00 -8.13 -2.51
C THR A 17 1.99 -7.28 -1.24
N VAL A 18 1.41 -7.80 -0.16
CA VAL A 18 1.35 -7.08 1.11
C VAL A 18 2.75 -6.83 1.66
N ASP A 19 3.64 -7.83 1.58
CA ASP A 19 5.01 -7.68 2.04
C ASP A 19 5.75 -6.61 1.23
N ALA A 20 5.58 -6.61 -0.09
CA ALA A 20 6.20 -5.61 -0.96
C ALA A 20 5.70 -4.20 -0.62
N LEU A 21 4.39 -4.04 -0.37
CA LEU A 21 3.82 -2.76 0.00
C LEU A 21 4.35 -2.27 1.35
N ALA A 22 4.49 -3.18 2.32
CA ALA A 22 5.03 -2.84 3.62
C ALA A 22 6.47 -2.34 3.53
N ARG A 23 7.30 -3.00 2.72
CA ARG A 23 8.69 -2.59 2.49
C ARG A 23 8.77 -1.25 1.78
N LEU A 24 7.92 -1.04 0.79
CA LEU A 24 7.86 0.23 0.06
C LEU A 24 7.46 1.36 1.00
N ARG A 25 6.45 1.13 1.83
CA ARG A 25 6.01 2.13 2.80
C ARG A 25 7.13 2.52 3.76
N LEU A 26 7.88 1.54 4.27
CA LEU A 26 9.00 1.81 5.17
C LEU A 26 10.09 2.62 4.47
N ALA A 27 10.45 2.25 3.25
CA ALA A 27 11.47 2.94 2.48
C ALA A 27 11.07 4.39 2.22
N LEU A 28 9.83 4.61 1.79
CA LEU A 28 9.32 5.95 1.52
C LEU A 28 9.25 6.79 2.79
N GLY A 29 8.83 6.18 3.91
CA GLY A 29 8.76 6.88 5.19
C GLY A 29 10.12 7.40 5.64
N ARG A 30 11.20 6.65 5.39
CA ARG A 30 12.55 7.08 5.70
C ARG A 30 13.00 8.28 4.89
N LEU A 31 12.44 8.45 3.70
CA LEU A 31 12.74 9.56 2.81
C LEU A 31 11.79 10.76 3.01
N GLY A 32 10.83 10.63 3.92
CA GLY A 32 9.85 11.69 4.17
C GLY A 32 8.68 11.70 3.19
N TYR A 33 8.45 10.60 2.47
CA TYR A 33 7.31 10.48 1.56
C TYR A 33 6.16 9.73 2.21
N GLU A 34 4.94 10.07 1.79
CA GLU A 34 3.75 9.31 2.13
C GLU A 34 3.40 8.38 0.97
N LEU A 35 2.92 7.19 1.31
CA LEU A 35 2.44 6.24 0.32
C LEU A 35 0.93 6.29 0.24
N ARG A 36 0.40 6.50 -0.97
CA ARG A 36 -1.02 6.43 -1.24
C ARG A 36 -1.31 5.25 -2.15
N LEU A 37 -2.21 4.37 -1.72
CA LEU A 37 -2.60 3.19 -2.49
C LEU A 37 -3.95 3.47 -3.14
N GLU A 38 -4.05 3.24 -4.45
CA GLU A 38 -5.27 3.46 -5.23
C GLU A 38 -5.72 2.21 -5.93
N HIS A 39 -7.01 2.11 -6.19
CA HIS A 39 -7.64 1.01 -6.93
C HIS A 39 -7.42 -0.36 -6.31
N LEU A 40 -7.45 -0.43 -4.98
CA LEU A 40 -7.38 -1.72 -4.29
C LEU A 40 -8.66 -2.53 -4.51
N SER A 41 -8.50 -3.84 -4.74
CA SER A 41 -9.63 -4.76 -4.66
C SER A 41 -10.06 -4.88 -3.20
N ALA A 42 -11.31 -5.33 -2.96
CA ALA A 42 -11.80 -5.54 -1.62
C ALA A 42 -10.92 -6.53 -0.84
N GLU A 43 -10.47 -7.59 -1.51
CA GLU A 43 -9.59 -8.59 -0.91
C GLU A 43 -8.24 -8.01 -0.50
N LEU A 44 -7.65 -7.20 -1.38
CA LEU A 44 -6.36 -6.57 -1.08
C LEU A 44 -6.50 -5.55 0.05
N LEU A 45 -7.60 -4.80 0.06
CA LEU A 45 -7.88 -3.85 1.13
C LEU A 45 -7.94 -4.55 2.49
N GLU A 46 -8.61 -5.70 2.57
CA GLU A 46 -8.68 -6.49 3.80
C GLU A 46 -7.28 -6.92 4.27
N LEU A 47 -6.47 -7.41 3.35
CA LEU A 47 -5.10 -7.84 3.68
C LEU A 47 -4.24 -6.68 4.17
N VAL A 48 -4.36 -5.53 3.53
CA VAL A 48 -3.64 -4.33 3.94
C VAL A 48 -4.06 -3.89 5.35
N GLU A 49 -5.34 -3.92 5.64
CA GLU A 49 -5.85 -3.57 6.97
C GLU A 49 -5.38 -4.57 8.03
N LEU A 50 -5.44 -5.87 7.73
CA LEU A 50 -4.97 -6.90 8.65
C LEU A 50 -3.48 -6.82 8.91
N ALA A 51 -2.71 -6.41 7.93
CA ALA A 51 -1.27 -6.22 8.07
C ALA A 51 -0.89 -4.95 8.84
N GLY A 52 -1.86 -4.10 9.14
CA GLY A 52 -1.62 -2.87 9.88
C GLY A 52 -0.86 -1.81 9.10
N LEU A 53 -1.00 -1.80 7.78
CA LEU A 53 -0.33 -0.82 6.94
C LEU A 53 -1.02 0.55 7.06
N ASN A 54 -0.30 1.51 7.64
CA ASN A 54 -0.78 2.88 7.77
C ASN A 54 -0.43 3.68 6.51
N ALA A 55 -1.21 3.47 5.46
CA ALA A 55 -1.06 4.21 4.23
C ALA A 55 -2.39 4.90 3.90
N THR A 56 -2.33 5.97 3.12
CA THR A 56 -3.55 6.60 2.61
C THR A 56 -4.18 5.67 1.58
N LEU A 57 -5.44 5.32 1.78
CA LEU A 57 -6.16 4.39 0.92
C LEU A 57 -7.23 5.12 0.13
N ALA A 58 -7.26 4.88 -1.19
CA ALA A 58 -8.33 5.34 -2.08
C ALA A 58 -8.84 4.13 -2.85
N VAL A 59 -10.05 3.71 -2.54
CA VAL A 59 -10.67 2.52 -3.12
C VAL A 59 -11.44 2.87 -4.39
#